data_825b7793bbc10c0f4708f906c9db02a1
#
_entry.id   825b7793bbc10c0f4708f906c9db02a1
#
_cell.length_a   1.000
_cell.length_b   1.000
_cell.length_c   1.000
_cell.angle_alpha   90.00
_cell.angle_beta   90.00
_cell.angle_gamma   90.00
#
_symmetry.space_group_name_H-M   'P 1'
#
loop_
_entity.id
_entity.type
_entity.pdbx_description
1 polymer ?
#
loop_
_entity_poly.entity_id
_entity_poly.type
_entity_poly.pdbx_seq_one_letter_code
_entity_poly.pdbx_strand_id
1 'polypeptide(L)'
;MQKMNTPHNTAHPGQIAKTVLMPGDPLRAKFIAETFLENPQLVNNVRGVQGYTGTYKGVRVSVMASGMGIPSIAIYSNELYTQYGVENIIRVGSAGSIQKDVKLYDLVIGQGACTDSNFAAQFHLPGTFAPIASWELLSEAVKAAEARGATYHVGNVNSSDVFYGDHVGVPEGLDSVYGL
;
A
#
# COMPACT_ATOMS: atom_id res chain seq x y z
N MET A 1 7.02 -2.33 -29.60
CA MET A 1 6.05 -3.39 -29.23
C MET A 1 5.75 -3.25 -27.76
N GLN A 2 4.54 -2.86 -27.39
CA GLN A 2 4.10 -2.82 -26.01
C GLN A 2 4.04 -4.27 -25.50
N LYS A 3 4.81 -4.58 -24.46
CA LYS A 3 4.77 -5.87 -23.77
C LYS A 3 3.39 -5.99 -23.14
N MET A 4 2.57 -6.90 -23.62
CA MET A 4 1.15 -6.96 -23.25
C MET A 4 0.88 -7.56 -21.87
N ASN A 5 1.86 -8.24 -21.27
CA ASN A 5 1.75 -8.88 -19.94
C ASN A 5 3.09 -8.89 -19.25
N THR A 6 3.08 -8.85 -17.93
CA THR A 6 4.27 -9.10 -17.10
C THR A 6 4.22 -10.52 -16.54
N PRO A 7 5.30 -11.06 -15.95
CA PRO A 7 5.27 -12.36 -15.27
C PRO A 7 4.30 -12.43 -14.07
N HIS A 8 3.88 -11.29 -13.56
CA HIS A 8 3.08 -11.20 -12.32
C HIS A 8 1.70 -10.58 -12.55
N ASN A 9 1.42 -10.05 -13.74
CA ASN A 9 0.15 -9.41 -14.05
C ASN A 9 -0.26 -9.68 -15.50
N THR A 10 -1.47 -10.23 -15.66
CA THR A 10 -2.06 -10.58 -16.96
C THR A 10 -3.07 -9.58 -17.47
N ALA A 11 -3.26 -8.45 -16.80
CA ALA A 11 -4.14 -7.40 -17.29
C ALA A 11 -3.66 -6.89 -18.67
N HIS A 12 -4.60 -6.61 -19.52
CA HIS A 12 -4.32 -6.00 -20.83
C HIS A 12 -4.13 -4.48 -20.69
N PRO A 13 -3.43 -3.84 -21.65
CA PRO A 13 -3.32 -2.39 -21.71
C PRO A 13 -4.69 -1.72 -21.58
N GLY A 14 -4.78 -0.73 -20.70
CA GLY A 14 -6.01 0.00 -20.44
C GLY A 14 -6.99 -0.69 -19.48
N GLN A 15 -6.77 -1.92 -19.03
CA GLN A 15 -7.63 -2.56 -18.06
C GLN A 15 -7.42 -2.04 -16.62
N ILE A 16 -6.24 -1.59 -16.28
CA ILE A 16 -5.94 -1.02 -14.96
C ILE A 16 -6.19 0.50 -14.99
N ALA A 17 -6.78 1.03 -13.95
CA ALA A 17 -7.03 2.46 -13.79
C ALA A 17 -5.75 3.22 -13.40
N LYS A 18 -5.76 4.53 -13.57
CA LYS A 18 -4.63 5.40 -13.16
C LYS A 18 -4.41 5.44 -11.65
N THR A 19 -5.45 5.18 -10.87
CA THR A 19 -5.39 5.09 -9.41
C THR A 19 -5.69 3.67 -8.97
N VAL A 20 -4.81 3.12 -8.13
CA VAL A 20 -4.90 1.76 -7.59
C VAL A 20 -4.92 1.79 -6.07
N LEU A 21 -5.95 1.20 -5.46
CA LEU A 21 -5.95 0.86 -4.05
C LEU A 21 -5.22 -0.48 -3.89
N MET A 22 -4.23 -0.53 -3.00
CA MET A 22 -3.36 -1.70 -2.90
C MET A 22 -3.36 -2.29 -1.48
N PRO A 23 -4.31 -3.17 -1.14
CA PRO A 23 -4.22 -3.98 0.07
C PRO A 23 -3.15 -5.07 -0.07
N GLY A 24 -2.66 -5.60 1.06
CA GLY A 24 -1.74 -6.75 1.04
C GLY A 24 -2.45 -8.05 0.67
N ASP A 25 -3.61 -8.27 1.25
CA ASP A 25 -4.40 -9.50 1.15
C ASP A 25 -5.26 -9.53 -0.13
N PRO A 26 -5.17 -10.60 -0.96
CA PRO A 26 -6.00 -10.77 -2.13
C PRO A 26 -7.51 -10.82 -1.84
N LEU A 27 -7.91 -11.42 -0.72
CA LEU A 27 -9.32 -11.47 -0.32
C LEU A 27 -9.83 -10.10 0.09
N ARG A 28 -8.97 -9.26 0.67
CA ARG A 28 -9.32 -7.86 0.94
C ARG A 28 -9.45 -7.06 -0.37
N ALA A 29 -8.61 -7.31 -1.36
CA ALA A 29 -8.77 -6.69 -2.68
C ALA A 29 -10.11 -7.05 -3.30
N LYS A 30 -10.51 -8.32 -3.24
CA LYS A 30 -11.82 -8.80 -3.68
C LYS A 30 -12.94 -8.13 -2.91
N PHE A 31 -12.87 -8.13 -1.58
CA PHE A 31 -13.88 -7.50 -0.72
C PHE A 31 -14.08 -6.00 -1.06
N ILE A 32 -12.99 -5.25 -1.20
CA ILE A 32 -13.08 -3.83 -1.55
C ILE A 32 -13.74 -3.66 -2.92
N ALA A 33 -13.34 -4.45 -3.90
CA ALA A 33 -13.89 -4.37 -5.25
C ALA A 33 -15.39 -4.68 -5.27
N GLU A 34 -15.79 -5.81 -4.69
CA GLU A 34 -17.19 -6.25 -4.72
C GLU A 34 -18.12 -5.40 -3.84
N THR A 35 -17.58 -4.75 -2.78
CA THR A 35 -18.38 -3.93 -1.86
C THR A 35 -18.52 -2.49 -2.34
N PHE A 36 -17.48 -1.91 -2.92
CA PHE A 36 -17.44 -0.47 -3.17
C PHE A 36 -17.41 -0.08 -4.65
N LEU A 37 -16.98 -0.97 -5.55
CA LEU A 37 -16.93 -0.63 -6.96
C LEU A 37 -18.20 -1.06 -7.69
N GLU A 38 -18.63 -0.24 -8.60
CA GLU A 38 -19.66 -0.57 -9.59
C GLU A 38 -19.03 -1.37 -10.72
N ASN A 39 -19.66 -2.49 -11.10
CA ASN A 39 -19.26 -3.38 -12.18
C ASN A 39 -17.77 -3.83 -12.10
N PRO A 40 -17.28 -4.34 -10.96
CA PRO A 40 -15.91 -4.74 -10.83
C PRO A 40 -15.58 -5.92 -11.75
N GLN A 41 -14.49 -5.79 -12.52
CA GLN A 41 -13.98 -6.81 -13.41
C GLN A 41 -12.66 -7.36 -12.87
N LEU A 42 -12.53 -8.67 -12.73
CA LEU A 42 -11.26 -9.31 -12.40
C LEU A 42 -10.31 -9.18 -13.60
N VAL A 43 -9.20 -8.46 -13.42
CA VAL A 43 -8.21 -8.19 -14.48
C VAL A 43 -6.90 -8.91 -14.25
N ASN A 44 -6.62 -9.35 -13.02
CA ASN A 44 -5.46 -10.16 -12.68
C ASN A 44 -5.78 -11.21 -11.60
N ASN A 45 -5.21 -12.40 -11.75
CA ASN A 45 -5.23 -13.45 -10.73
C ASN A 45 -3.96 -14.32 -10.78
N VAL A 46 -2.87 -13.79 -11.31
CA VAL A 46 -1.58 -14.50 -11.33
C VAL A 46 -1.12 -14.71 -9.89
N ARG A 47 -0.71 -15.92 -9.56
CA ARG A 47 -0.28 -16.31 -8.21
C ARG A 47 -1.30 -16.04 -7.10
N GLY A 48 -2.58 -15.93 -7.45
CA GLY A 48 -3.64 -15.56 -6.51
C GLY A 48 -3.65 -14.07 -6.12
N VAL A 49 -2.79 -13.26 -6.70
CA VAL A 49 -2.77 -11.81 -6.47
C VAL A 49 -3.87 -11.17 -7.31
N GLN A 50 -5.05 -11.07 -6.70
CA GLN A 50 -6.24 -10.59 -7.37
C GLN A 50 -6.19 -9.08 -7.61
N GLY A 51 -6.55 -8.68 -8.83
CA GLY A 51 -6.71 -7.30 -9.23
C GLY A 51 -8.05 -7.09 -9.93
N TYR A 52 -8.74 -6.05 -9.56
CA TYR A 52 -10.05 -5.68 -10.07
C TYR A 52 -10.07 -4.23 -10.56
N THR A 53 -10.89 -3.95 -11.56
CA THR A 53 -11.15 -2.59 -12.01
C THR A 53 -12.65 -2.38 -12.12
N GLY A 54 -13.12 -1.25 -11.63
CA GLY A 54 -14.52 -0.82 -11.69
C GLY A 54 -14.64 0.69 -11.57
N THR A 55 -15.81 1.18 -11.21
CA THR A 55 -16.04 2.60 -10.96
C THR A 55 -16.48 2.84 -9.52
N TYR A 56 -16.10 3.96 -8.96
CA TYR A 56 -16.57 4.46 -7.68
C TYR A 56 -17.02 5.91 -7.86
N LYS A 57 -18.32 6.17 -7.68
CA LYS A 57 -18.91 7.49 -7.89
C LYS A 57 -18.55 8.09 -9.26
N GLY A 58 -18.60 7.29 -10.31
CA GLY A 58 -18.27 7.69 -11.67
C GLY A 58 -16.78 7.78 -11.99
N VAL A 59 -15.88 7.57 -11.03
CA VAL A 59 -14.43 7.56 -11.23
C VAL A 59 -13.93 6.13 -11.37
N ARG A 60 -13.13 5.87 -12.40
CA ARG A 60 -12.53 4.56 -12.63
C ARG A 60 -11.39 4.31 -11.65
N VAL A 61 -11.45 3.21 -10.91
CA VAL A 61 -10.49 2.81 -9.88
C VAL A 61 -10.15 1.33 -10.02
N SER A 62 -8.91 0.98 -9.76
CA SER A 62 -8.50 -0.41 -9.59
C SER A 62 -8.19 -0.71 -8.13
N VAL A 63 -8.39 -1.96 -7.76
CA VAL A 63 -7.97 -2.52 -6.48
C VAL A 63 -7.13 -3.75 -6.79
N MET A 64 -5.89 -3.79 -6.34
CA MET A 64 -5.00 -4.92 -6.59
C MET A 64 -4.19 -5.26 -5.35
N ALA A 65 -4.14 -6.55 -5.00
CA ALA A 65 -3.32 -6.98 -3.87
C ALA A 65 -1.83 -6.80 -4.13
N SER A 66 -1.08 -6.56 -3.06
CA SER A 66 0.39 -6.45 -3.12
C SER A 66 1.12 -7.69 -2.62
N GLY A 67 0.41 -8.62 -1.95
CA GLY A 67 1.07 -9.62 -1.14
C GLY A 67 1.67 -9.01 0.13
N MET A 68 2.55 -9.75 0.79
CA MET A 68 3.23 -9.36 2.02
C MET A 68 4.70 -8.99 1.74
N GLY A 69 5.18 -8.00 2.50
CA GLY A 69 6.59 -7.62 2.52
C GLY A 69 7.00 -6.66 1.40
N ILE A 70 8.12 -5.98 1.64
CA ILE A 70 8.67 -4.95 0.76
C ILE A 70 8.98 -5.50 -0.64
N PRO A 71 9.62 -6.68 -0.81
CA PRO A 71 9.92 -7.21 -2.14
C PRO A 71 8.66 -7.50 -2.96
N SER A 72 7.59 -7.98 -2.31
CA SER A 72 6.33 -8.27 -3.02
C SER A 72 5.67 -7.01 -3.55
N ILE A 73 5.44 -6.01 -2.69
CA ILE A 73 4.82 -4.75 -3.14
C ILE A 73 5.68 -4.03 -4.18
N ALA A 74 7.00 -4.14 -4.10
CA ALA A 74 7.91 -3.53 -5.05
C ALA A 74 7.74 -4.12 -6.46
N ILE A 75 7.53 -5.43 -6.59
CA ILE A 75 7.25 -6.07 -7.88
C ILE A 75 5.98 -5.48 -8.49
N TYR A 76 4.87 -5.53 -7.77
CA TYR A 76 3.58 -5.12 -8.30
C TYR A 76 3.49 -3.62 -8.56
N SER A 77 3.98 -2.78 -7.65
CA SER A 77 3.97 -1.32 -7.83
C SER A 77 4.86 -0.89 -9.00
N ASN A 78 6.05 -1.48 -9.15
CA ASN A 78 6.91 -1.19 -10.29
C ASN A 78 6.24 -1.54 -11.62
N GLU A 79 5.63 -2.72 -11.73
CA GLU A 79 4.92 -3.11 -12.94
C GLU A 79 3.72 -2.19 -13.23
N LEU A 80 2.95 -1.83 -12.21
CA LEU A 80 1.81 -0.92 -12.35
C LEU A 80 2.24 0.45 -12.90
N TYR A 81 3.30 1.04 -12.37
CA TYR A 81 3.81 2.31 -12.84
C TYR A 81 4.44 2.21 -14.24
N THR A 82 5.26 1.20 -14.48
CA THR A 82 6.09 1.15 -15.70
C THR A 82 5.40 0.52 -16.90
N GLN A 83 4.42 -0.38 -16.68
CA GLN A 83 3.78 -1.15 -17.75
C GLN A 83 2.31 -0.80 -17.96
N TYR A 84 1.61 -0.37 -16.92
CA TYR A 84 0.15 -0.16 -16.95
C TYR A 84 -0.27 1.31 -16.88
N GLY A 85 0.68 2.24 -16.79
CA GLY A 85 0.41 3.67 -16.78
C GLY A 85 -0.34 4.15 -15.53
N VAL A 86 -0.14 3.46 -14.39
CA VAL A 86 -0.67 3.87 -13.09
C VAL A 86 0.06 5.13 -12.65
N GLU A 87 -0.68 6.10 -12.15
CA GLU A 87 -0.16 7.38 -11.67
C GLU A 87 -0.16 7.45 -10.14
N ASN A 88 -1.15 6.80 -9.50
CA ASN A 88 -1.33 6.86 -8.05
C ASN A 88 -1.53 5.46 -7.46
N ILE A 89 -0.80 5.16 -6.40
CA ILE A 89 -1.03 3.97 -5.58
C ILE A 89 -1.31 4.40 -4.14
N ILE A 90 -2.42 3.92 -3.59
CA ILE A 90 -2.76 4.12 -2.19
C ILE A 90 -2.72 2.77 -1.49
N ARG A 91 -1.77 2.58 -0.58
CA ARG A 91 -1.68 1.36 0.23
C ARG A 91 -2.80 1.35 1.27
N VAL A 92 -3.60 0.29 1.26
CA VAL A 92 -4.72 0.09 2.18
C VAL A 92 -4.44 -1.14 3.04
N GLY A 93 -3.93 -0.93 4.24
CA GLY A 93 -3.49 -2.01 5.11
C GLY A 93 -4.02 -1.89 6.52
N SER A 94 -3.48 -2.74 7.37
CA SER A 94 -3.57 -2.67 8.82
C SER A 94 -2.16 -2.48 9.39
N ALA A 95 -2.07 -1.85 10.55
CA ALA A 95 -0.82 -1.64 11.27
C ALA A 95 -1.05 -1.86 12.77
N GLY A 96 -0.02 -2.24 13.48
CA GLY A 96 0.03 -2.12 14.94
C GLY A 96 0.43 -0.69 15.31
N SER A 97 0.15 -0.28 16.53
CA SER A 97 0.65 0.99 17.07
C SER A 97 1.40 0.75 18.37
N ILE A 98 2.50 1.47 18.53
CA ILE A 98 3.26 1.59 19.78
C ILE A 98 2.87 2.86 20.56
N GLN A 99 2.05 3.71 19.96
CA GLN A 99 1.52 4.92 20.62
C GLN A 99 0.29 4.59 21.44
N LYS A 100 0.24 5.07 22.68
CA LYS A 100 -0.85 4.77 23.64
C LYS A 100 -2.17 5.46 23.32
N ASP A 101 -2.12 6.56 22.60
CA ASP A 101 -3.27 7.37 22.18
C ASP A 101 -3.97 6.83 20.95
N VAL A 102 -3.29 6.05 20.11
CA VAL A 102 -3.90 5.36 18.96
C VAL A 102 -4.70 4.15 19.43
N LYS A 103 -6.00 4.14 19.15
CA LYS A 103 -6.92 3.08 19.57
C LYS A 103 -7.20 2.10 18.44
N LEU A 104 -7.81 0.96 18.77
CA LEU A 104 -8.30 0.01 17.77
C LEU A 104 -9.31 0.72 16.86
N TYR A 105 -9.16 0.46 15.56
CA TYR A 105 -9.97 1.04 14.48
C TYR A 105 -9.73 2.53 14.20
N ASP A 106 -8.80 3.19 14.86
CA ASP A 106 -8.35 4.50 14.43
C ASP A 106 -7.69 4.41 13.05
N LEU A 107 -7.88 5.44 12.26
CA LEU A 107 -7.24 5.53 10.95
C LEU A 107 -5.84 6.12 11.11
N VAL A 108 -4.82 5.42 10.59
CA VAL A 108 -3.46 5.93 10.51
C VAL A 108 -3.15 6.31 9.05
N ILE A 109 -2.86 7.58 8.83
CA ILE A 109 -2.48 8.13 7.52
C ILE A 109 -0.97 8.29 7.51
N GLY A 110 -0.27 7.44 6.75
CA GLY A 110 1.18 7.44 6.66
C GLY A 110 1.70 8.67 5.93
N GLN A 111 2.43 9.53 6.65
CA GLN A 111 3.12 10.68 6.07
C GLN A 111 4.51 10.33 5.57
N GLY A 112 5.25 9.54 6.34
CA GLY A 112 6.56 9.04 5.99
C GLY A 112 6.66 7.54 6.25
N ALA A 113 7.60 6.89 5.59
CA ALA A 113 7.86 5.47 5.76
C ALA A 113 9.26 5.23 6.31
N CYS A 114 9.34 4.61 7.48
CA CYS A 114 10.57 4.12 8.07
C CYS A 114 10.74 2.63 7.74
N THR A 115 11.96 2.15 7.76
CA THR A 115 12.26 0.72 7.58
C THR A 115 13.63 0.38 8.16
N ASP A 116 13.75 -0.86 8.62
CA ASP A 116 15.02 -1.52 8.95
C ASP A 116 15.55 -2.39 7.79
N SER A 117 14.80 -2.45 6.69
CA SER A 117 15.15 -3.21 5.51
C SER A 117 16.35 -2.62 4.77
N ASN A 118 17.22 -3.49 4.26
CA ASN A 118 18.27 -3.10 3.33
C ASN A 118 17.79 -2.96 1.86
N PHE A 119 16.48 -2.96 1.63
CA PHE A 119 15.90 -2.92 0.28
C PHE A 119 16.36 -1.68 -0.51
N ALA A 120 16.30 -0.49 0.11
CA ALA A 120 16.68 0.75 -0.56
C ALA A 120 18.16 0.80 -0.98
N ALA A 121 19.04 0.15 -0.22
CA ALA A 121 20.48 0.10 -0.53
C ALA A 121 20.78 -0.66 -1.83
N GLN A 122 19.90 -1.55 -2.27
CA GLN A 122 20.04 -2.29 -3.53
C GLN A 122 19.99 -1.39 -4.77
N PHE A 123 19.44 -0.19 -4.64
CA PHE A 123 19.37 0.78 -5.75
C PHE A 123 20.61 1.67 -5.86
N HIS A 124 21.56 1.58 -4.93
CA HIS A 124 22.82 2.33 -4.92
C HIS A 124 22.63 3.83 -5.13
N LEU A 125 21.57 4.40 -4.56
CA LEU A 125 21.32 5.84 -4.65
C LEU A 125 22.39 6.62 -3.86
N PRO A 126 22.89 7.74 -4.38
CA PRO A 126 23.79 8.60 -3.63
C PRO A 126 23.04 9.31 -2.50
N GLY A 127 23.48 9.11 -1.26
CA GLY A 127 22.86 9.72 -0.06
C GLY A 127 21.65 8.93 0.46
N THR A 128 20.82 9.62 1.24
CA THR A 128 19.63 9.05 1.89
C THR A 128 18.37 9.61 1.26
N PHE A 129 17.52 8.73 0.77
CA PHE A 129 16.18 9.08 0.29
C PHE A 129 15.19 9.06 1.45
N ALA A 130 14.37 10.10 1.57
CA ALA A 130 13.28 10.17 2.56
C ALA A 130 11.95 9.80 1.89
N PRO A 131 11.42 8.58 2.10
CA PRO A 131 10.15 8.17 1.51
C PRO A 131 8.99 8.86 2.22
N ILE A 132 8.37 9.80 1.55
CA ILE A 132 7.21 10.56 2.03
C ILE A 132 6.02 10.36 1.09
N ALA A 133 4.81 10.49 1.64
CA ALA A 133 3.59 10.44 0.85
C ALA A 133 3.45 11.66 -0.06
N SER A 134 2.73 11.50 -1.18
CA SER A 134 2.29 12.64 -1.98
C SER A 134 1.40 13.54 -1.15
N TRP A 135 1.70 14.83 -1.11
CA TRP A 135 0.93 15.81 -0.36
C TRP A 135 -0.53 15.86 -0.81
N GLU A 136 -0.77 15.77 -2.11
CA GLU A 136 -2.11 15.81 -2.69
C GLU A 136 -2.96 14.64 -2.16
N LEU A 137 -2.44 13.42 -2.21
CA LEU A 137 -3.16 12.23 -1.74
C LEU A 137 -3.30 12.23 -0.21
N LEU A 138 -2.27 12.66 0.52
CA LEU A 138 -2.30 12.71 1.98
C LEU A 138 -3.35 13.73 2.46
N SER A 139 -3.34 14.95 1.91
CA SER A 139 -4.29 15.99 2.30
C SER A 139 -5.74 15.62 1.99
N GLU A 140 -5.99 14.95 0.86
CA GLU A 140 -7.34 14.46 0.54
C GLU A 140 -7.77 13.30 1.44
N ALA A 141 -6.84 12.43 1.88
CA ALA A 141 -7.14 11.39 2.85
C ALA A 141 -7.54 11.98 4.21
N VAL A 142 -6.84 13.03 4.67
CA VAL A 142 -7.20 13.78 5.89
C VAL A 142 -8.61 14.38 5.77
N LYS A 143 -8.88 15.13 4.71
CA LYS A 143 -10.21 15.72 4.47
C LYS A 143 -11.30 14.65 4.43
N ALA A 144 -11.04 13.51 3.82
CA ALA A 144 -11.99 12.40 3.76
C ALA A 144 -12.26 11.79 5.14
N ALA A 145 -11.23 11.68 6.00
CA ALA A 145 -11.38 11.23 7.37
C ALA A 145 -12.22 12.19 8.20
N GLU A 146 -11.92 13.49 8.11
CA GLU A 146 -12.68 14.57 8.78
C GLU A 146 -14.15 14.59 8.35
N ALA A 147 -14.39 14.53 7.07
CA ALA A 147 -15.76 14.53 6.50
C ALA A 147 -16.60 13.31 6.95
N ARG A 148 -15.94 12.23 7.38
CA ARG A 148 -16.59 11.03 7.93
C ARG A 148 -16.67 11.03 9.45
N GLY A 149 -16.09 12.00 10.13
CA GLY A 149 -15.96 12.02 11.58
C GLY A 149 -15.10 10.87 12.12
N ALA A 150 -14.15 10.37 11.31
CA ALA A 150 -13.27 9.30 11.75
C ALA A 150 -12.16 9.84 12.65
N THR A 151 -11.82 9.10 13.70
CA THR A 151 -10.60 9.38 14.46
C THR A 151 -9.40 9.00 13.59
N TYR A 152 -8.48 9.93 13.39
CA TYR A 152 -7.30 9.70 12.56
C TYR A 152 -6.04 10.28 13.18
N HIS A 153 -4.91 9.70 12.80
CA HIS A 153 -3.57 10.13 13.16
C HIS A 153 -2.72 10.24 11.90
N VAL A 154 -1.93 11.29 11.79
CA VAL A 154 -0.96 11.46 10.70
C VAL A 154 0.44 11.30 11.26
N GLY A 155 1.23 10.39 10.68
CA GLY A 155 2.58 10.15 11.18
C GLY A 155 3.35 9.15 10.33
N ASN A 156 4.49 8.74 10.84
CA ASN A 156 5.32 7.75 10.18
C ASN A 156 4.75 6.34 10.37
N VAL A 157 4.97 5.49 9.37
CA VAL A 157 4.75 4.04 9.48
C VAL A 157 6.09 3.33 9.33
N ASN A 158 6.30 2.25 10.07
CA ASN A 158 7.48 1.42 9.93
C ASN A 158 7.14 0.10 9.24
N SER A 159 8.01 -0.33 8.34
CA SER A 159 7.94 -1.63 7.68
C SER A 159 9.25 -2.38 7.89
N SER A 160 9.16 -3.55 8.53
CA SER A 160 10.29 -4.43 8.80
C SER A 160 10.29 -5.63 7.87
N ASP A 161 11.48 -6.18 7.59
CA ASP A 161 11.63 -7.44 6.87
C ASP A 161 11.25 -8.64 7.73
N VAL A 162 11.28 -8.51 9.06
CA VAL A 162 11.02 -9.58 10.02
C VAL A 162 9.79 -9.25 10.85
N PHE A 163 8.72 -10.01 10.70
CA PHE A 163 7.47 -9.78 11.44
C PHE A 163 7.55 -10.21 12.91
N TYR A 164 8.27 -11.28 13.21
CA TYR A 164 8.43 -11.83 14.55
C TYR A 164 9.84 -11.57 15.12
N GLY A 165 10.48 -10.48 14.72
CA GLY A 165 11.86 -10.17 15.13
C GLY A 165 11.99 -9.47 16.49
N ASP A 166 10.92 -8.90 16.99
CA ASP A 166 10.94 -7.99 18.14
C ASP A 166 11.30 -8.66 19.46
N HIS A 167 11.39 -9.99 19.50
CA HIS A 167 11.60 -10.76 20.73
C HIS A 167 12.94 -11.51 20.78
N VAL A 168 13.76 -11.40 19.73
CA VAL A 168 15.03 -12.13 19.68
C VAL A 168 16.20 -11.18 19.94
N GLY A 169 16.66 -11.13 21.19
CA GLY A 169 17.92 -10.48 21.56
C GLY A 169 17.87 -8.96 21.74
N VAL A 170 16.69 -8.36 21.79
CA VAL A 170 16.55 -6.95 22.18
C VAL A 170 16.63 -6.85 23.70
N PRO A 171 17.56 -6.08 24.27
CA PRO A 171 17.59 -5.83 25.70
C PRO A 171 16.27 -5.22 26.18
N GLU A 172 15.81 -5.67 27.35
CA GLU A 172 14.61 -5.14 28.01
C GLU A 172 14.69 -3.61 28.12
N GLY A 173 13.69 -2.88 27.56
CA GLY A 173 13.68 -1.42 27.53
C GLY A 173 14.12 -0.76 26.21
N LEU A 174 14.53 -1.52 25.20
CA LEU A 174 14.81 -1.02 23.84
C LEU A 174 13.69 -1.26 22.85
N ASP A 175 12.60 -1.85 23.30
CA ASP A 175 11.39 -2.13 22.51
C ASP A 175 10.74 -0.86 21.95
N SER A 176 11.20 0.32 22.38
CA SER A 176 10.67 1.63 21.98
C SER A 176 11.62 2.44 21.08
N VAL A 177 12.68 1.84 20.56
CA VAL A 177 13.67 2.58 19.74
C VAL A 177 13.05 3.19 18.48
N TYR A 178 11.97 2.61 17.99
CA TYR A 178 11.18 3.13 16.89
C TYR A 178 9.85 3.70 17.37
N GLY A 179 9.87 4.56 18.38
CA GLY A 179 8.72 5.27 18.93
C GLY A 179 7.98 6.10 17.87
N LEU A 180 7.22 5.41 16.99
CA LEU A 180 6.44 5.97 15.90
C LEU A 180 4.96 6.00 16.27
#